data_c6d008b14c55e268b1b461eb14c25164
#
_entry.id   c6d008b14c55e268b1b461eb14c25164
#
_cell.length_a   1.000
_cell.length_b   1.000
_cell.length_c   1.000
_cell.angle_alpha   90.00
_cell.angle_beta   90.00
_cell.angle_gamma   90.00
#
_symmetry.space_group_name_H-M   'P 1'
#
loop_
_entity.id
_entity.type
_entity.pdbx_description
1 polymer ?
#
loop_
_entity_poly.entity_id
_entity_poly.type
_entity_poly.pdbx_seq_one_letter_code
_entity_poly.pdbx_strand_id
1 'polypeptide(L)'
;MTQDKLHLGLDQDDDGITTLTLTPNPTNERGGVVVLDEWLLDQLEIAFDRIDAGPAPTGFILASGSPRVFIAGADLAEIESKDDVELFRYLEKGARVYMRITHLPCPSVAVIAGSALGGGLEIAMHCDGLIGVETPEGEKPYLVGLPEAGLGLCPGWGGTQMLPARVPAEDAIRATALGKPWKSDALPSDLFDMVVNDASLLEKAARVWLREHPRHRTWDVPRCLDDMSGDVLTVALDQLEGELPDTESVRAVLECVRSGMADGFATGTESERRLLVTLRHSEPARKKLEAFFARQG
;
A
#
# COMPACT_ATOMS: atom_id res chain seq x y z
N MET A 1 13.56 27.44 -6.04
CA MET A 1 12.82 27.98 -4.88
C MET A 1 11.34 27.66 -4.97
N THR A 2 10.92 26.41 -5.23
CA THR A 2 9.52 25.96 -5.32
C THR A 2 9.31 24.58 -4.69
N GLN A 3 10.31 24.04 -3.97
CA GLN A 3 10.26 22.69 -3.40
C GLN A 3 9.48 22.56 -2.08
N ASP A 4 9.15 23.66 -1.40
CA ASP A 4 8.57 23.62 -0.05
C ASP A 4 7.05 23.81 0.00
N LYS A 5 6.37 23.85 -1.15
CA LYS A 5 4.91 24.03 -1.16
C LYS A 5 4.22 22.67 -1.05
N LEU A 6 3.51 22.44 0.06
CA LEU A 6 2.62 21.30 0.20
C LEU A 6 1.36 21.51 -0.64
N HIS A 7 1.05 20.51 -1.47
CA HIS A 7 -0.15 20.46 -2.31
C HIS A 7 -1.17 19.42 -1.80
N LEU A 8 -0.79 18.57 -0.84
CA LEU A 8 -1.71 17.67 -0.16
C LEU A 8 -2.52 18.45 0.88
N GLY A 9 -3.72 17.97 1.18
CA GLY A 9 -4.48 18.45 2.32
C GLY A 9 -3.82 17.97 3.62
N LEU A 10 -3.42 18.90 4.49
CA LEU A 10 -2.90 18.58 5.81
C LEU A 10 -3.59 19.49 6.82
N ASP A 11 -4.37 18.90 7.70
CA ASP A 11 -5.13 19.59 8.71
C ASP A 11 -5.00 18.89 10.07
N GLN A 12 -4.90 19.66 11.15
CA GLN A 12 -4.97 19.16 12.51
C GLN A 12 -6.09 19.87 13.24
N ASP A 13 -7.05 19.12 13.74
CA ASP A 13 -8.22 19.65 14.42
C ASP A 13 -7.98 19.98 15.91
N ASP A 14 -9.02 20.47 16.58
CA ASP A 14 -8.98 20.86 18.00
C ASP A 14 -8.77 19.66 18.95
N ASP A 15 -9.08 18.43 18.50
CA ASP A 15 -8.80 17.19 19.23
C ASP A 15 -7.36 16.69 19.02
N GLY A 16 -6.58 17.37 18.17
CA GLY A 16 -5.21 17.04 17.80
C GLY A 16 -5.11 15.90 16.79
N ILE A 17 -6.20 15.48 16.15
CA ILE A 17 -6.16 14.48 15.09
C ILE A 17 -5.69 15.14 13.82
N THR A 18 -4.61 14.58 13.24
CA THR A 18 -4.05 15.04 11.97
C THR A 18 -4.61 14.21 10.81
N THR A 19 -5.23 14.88 9.84
CA THR A 19 -5.69 14.26 8.59
C THR A 19 -4.79 14.68 7.43
N LEU A 20 -4.21 13.69 6.75
CA LEU A 20 -3.47 13.84 5.50
C LEU A 20 -4.34 13.35 4.34
N THR A 21 -4.76 14.27 3.48
CA THR A 21 -5.57 13.97 2.29
C THR A 21 -4.72 14.00 1.04
N LEU A 22 -4.58 12.84 0.42
CA LEU A 22 -3.85 12.67 -0.84
C LEU A 22 -4.63 13.30 -1.99
N THR A 23 -3.93 14.05 -2.84
CA THR A 23 -4.50 14.67 -4.04
C THR A 23 -3.73 14.20 -5.27
N PRO A 24 -4.39 14.15 -6.44
CA PRO A 24 -3.69 13.85 -7.69
C PRO A 24 -2.60 14.87 -7.98
N ASN A 25 -1.52 14.43 -8.63
CA ASN A 25 -0.48 15.31 -9.14
C ASN A 25 -1.09 16.30 -10.16
N PRO A 26 -1.02 17.62 -9.93
CA PRO A 26 -1.65 18.61 -10.79
C PRO A 26 -1.04 18.69 -12.21
N THR A 27 0.16 18.15 -12.39
CA THR A 27 0.85 18.10 -13.68
C THR A 27 0.65 16.79 -14.43
N ASN A 28 -0.01 15.80 -13.81
CA ASN A 28 -0.26 14.50 -14.40
C ASN A 28 -1.69 14.47 -14.99
N GLU A 29 -1.82 14.35 -16.31
CA GLU A 29 -3.10 14.40 -17.04
C GLU A 29 -3.99 13.14 -16.84
N ARG A 30 -3.69 12.27 -15.88
CA ARG A 30 -4.41 11.00 -15.63
C ARG A 30 -5.80 11.15 -14.99
N GLY A 31 -6.54 12.19 -15.35
CA GLY A 31 -7.98 12.29 -15.01
C GLY A 31 -8.32 12.43 -13.54
N GLY A 32 -7.42 12.97 -12.71
CA GLY A 32 -7.65 13.17 -11.28
C GLY A 32 -7.51 11.91 -10.42
N VAL A 33 -6.79 10.91 -10.91
CA VAL A 33 -6.47 9.68 -10.16
C VAL A 33 -5.18 9.89 -9.36
N VAL A 34 -5.19 9.53 -8.08
CA VAL A 34 -3.97 9.51 -7.26
C VAL A 34 -3.13 8.30 -7.65
N VAL A 35 -1.91 8.55 -8.08
CA VAL A 35 -0.88 7.54 -8.36
C VAL A 35 0.36 7.84 -7.52
N LEU A 36 1.14 6.82 -7.22
CA LEU A 36 2.42 6.96 -6.54
C LEU A 36 3.50 7.24 -7.60
N ASP A 37 3.73 8.52 -7.80
CA ASP A 37 4.82 9.06 -8.58
C ASP A 37 5.86 9.73 -7.65
N GLU A 38 6.98 10.16 -8.19
CA GLU A 38 8.04 10.81 -7.42
C GLU A 38 7.55 12.12 -6.78
N TRP A 39 6.65 12.85 -7.49
CA TRP A 39 6.02 14.05 -6.95
C TRP A 39 5.20 13.76 -5.69
N LEU A 40 4.38 12.69 -5.68
CA LEU A 40 3.58 12.36 -4.50
C LEU A 40 4.48 11.95 -3.33
N LEU A 41 5.58 11.21 -3.59
CA LEU A 41 6.54 10.86 -2.54
C LEU A 41 7.23 12.11 -1.95
N ASP A 42 7.58 13.11 -2.78
CA ASP A 42 8.09 14.42 -2.32
C ASP A 42 7.06 15.15 -1.45
N GLN A 43 5.81 15.16 -1.88
CA GLN A 43 4.73 15.80 -1.14
C GLN A 43 4.47 15.11 0.22
N LEU A 44 4.57 13.80 0.27
CA LEU A 44 4.47 13.03 1.52
C LEU A 44 5.64 13.36 2.46
N GLU A 45 6.88 13.45 1.96
CA GLU A 45 8.03 13.88 2.77
C GLU A 45 7.78 15.27 3.39
N ILE A 46 7.35 16.24 2.58
CA ILE A 46 7.02 17.61 3.06
C ILE A 46 5.90 17.57 4.11
N ALA A 47 4.86 16.75 3.89
CA ALA A 47 3.75 16.63 4.83
C ALA A 47 4.22 16.09 6.19
N PHE A 48 5.01 15.02 6.19
CA PHE A 48 5.56 14.45 7.41
C PHE A 48 6.55 15.38 8.10
N ASP A 49 7.38 16.14 7.36
CA ASP A 49 8.27 17.16 7.96
C ASP A 49 7.47 18.25 8.68
N ARG A 50 6.30 18.63 8.16
CA ARG A 50 5.40 19.57 8.82
C ARG A 50 4.72 18.97 10.06
N ILE A 51 4.35 17.68 10.01
CA ILE A 51 3.80 16.98 11.17
C ILE A 51 4.85 16.94 12.29
N ASP A 52 6.11 16.61 11.98
CA ASP A 52 7.20 16.54 12.97
C ASP A 52 7.56 17.92 13.54
N ALA A 53 7.42 18.98 12.76
CA ALA A 53 7.68 20.37 13.20
C ALA A 53 6.50 21.00 13.96
N GLY A 54 5.31 20.40 13.88
CA GLY A 54 4.07 20.86 14.48
C GLY A 54 3.80 20.29 15.88
N PRO A 55 2.60 20.55 16.43
CA PRO A 55 2.15 19.85 17.62
C PRO A 55 2.03 18.35 17.37
N ALA A 56 2.46 17.52 18.33
CA ALA A 56 2.37 16.08 18.22
C ALA A 56 0.91 15.63 18.02
N PRO A 57 0.59 14.82 16.99
CA PRO A 57 -0.77 14.36 16.76
C PRO A 57 -1.23 13.38 17.85
N THR A 58 -2.52 13.44 18.18
CA THR A 58 -3.19 12.47 19.06
C THR A 58 -3.73 11.27 18.29
N GLY A 59 -3.89 11.43 16.97
CA GLY A 59 -4.29 10.41 16.00
C GLY A 59 -3.97 10.87 14.59
N PHE A 60 -3.82 9.93 13.67
CA PHE A 60 -3.52 10.21 12.26
C PHE A 60 -4.50 9.50 11.34
N ILE A 61 -5.04 10.25 10.38
CA ILE A 61 -5.93 9.73 9.34
C ILE A 61 -5.29 9.95 7.98
N LEU A 62 -5.09 8.86 7.22
CA LEU A 62 -4.68 8.90 5.82
C LEU A 62 -5.93 8.74 4.93
N ALA A 63 -6.22 9.74 4.11
CA ALA A 63 -7.38 9.76 3.23
C ALA A 63 -7.01 10.10 1.79
N SER A 64 -7.89 9.82 0.85
CA SER A 64 -7.77 10.27 -0.56
C SER A 64 -8.86 11.28 -0.88
N GLY A 65 -8.49 12.34 -1.57
CA GLY A 65 -9.45 13.32 -2.12
C GLY A 65 -10.20 12.82 -3.36
N SER A 66 -9.87 11.63 -3.86
CA SER A 66 -10.59 11.00 -4.97
C SER A 66 -11.67 10.06 -4.45
N PRO A 67 -12.94 10.22 -4.89
CA PRO A 67 -14.05 9.40 -4.37
C PRO A 67 -14.06 7.95 -4.90
N ARG A 68 -13.33 7.65 -5.97
CA ARG A 68 -13.35 6.33 -6.62
C ARG A 68 -12.04 5.55 -6.50
N VAL A 69 -10.98 6.24 -6.14
CA VAL A 69 -9.64 5.66 -6.06
C VAL A 69 -8.95 6.20 -4.82
N PHE A 70 -8.55 5.31 -3.92
CA PHE A 70 -7.67 5.69 -2.83
C PHE A 70 -6.28 6.01 -3.42
N ILE A 71 -5.62 5.01 -3.99
CA ILE A 71 -4.43 5.14 -4.84
C ILE A 71 -4.46 4.00 -5.87
N ALA A 72 -4.21 4.31 -7.14
CA ALA A 72 -4.24 3.34 -8.24
C ALA A 72 -2.99 2.45 -8.33
N GLY A 73 -2.00 2.66 -7.48
CA GLY A 73 -0.69 2.00 -7.51
C GLY A 73 0.43 2.95 -7.93
N ALA A 74 1.63 2.39 -8.16
CA ALA A 74 2.78 3.13 -8.64
C ALA A 74 2.60 3.60 -10.09
N ASP A 75 3.26 4.70 -10.46
CA ASP A 75 3.30 5.13 -11.85
C ASP A 75 4.21 4.20 -12.67
N LEU A 76 3.58 3.31 -13.44
CA LEU A 76 4.31 2.34 -14.27
C LEU A 76 5.17 3.01 -15.36
N ALA A 77 4.80 4.22 -15.82
CA ALA A 77 5.62 4.95 -16.78
C ALA A 77 6.92 5.46 -16.12
N GLU A 78 6.86 5.87 -14.86
CA GLU A 78 8.09 6.18 -14.11
C GLU A 78 8.95 4.95 -13.88
N ILE A 79 8.34 3.80 -13.51
CA ILE A 79 9.07 2.55 -13.33
C ILE A 79 9.80 2.15 -14.63
N GLU A 80 9.17 2.35 -15.78
CA GLU A 80 9.76 2.00 -17.08
C GLU A 80 10.85 2.98 -17.51
N SER A 81 10.69 4.27 -17.22
CA SER A 81 11.60 5.33 -17.69
C SER A 81 12.93 5.42 -16.91
N LYS A 82 12.94 4.96 -15.64
CA LYS A 82 14.11 5.04 -14.75
C LYS A 82 15.13 3.93 -15.10
N ASP A 83 16.42 4.21 -14.95
CA ASP A 83 17.42 3.15 -14.91
C ASP A 83 17.30 2.33 -13.60
N ASP A 84 18.08 1.25 -13.46
CA ASP A 84 17.96 0.35 -12.31
C ASP A 84 18.35 1.03 -10.99
N VAL A 85 19.32 1.91 -11.02
CA VAL A 85 19.80 2.65 -9.84
C VAL A 85 18.76 3.70 -9.45
N GLU A 86 18.20 4.40 -10.41
CA GLU A 86 17.16 5.39 -10.20
C GLU A 86 15.87 4.73 -9.67
N LEU A 87 15.47 3.61 -10.25
CA LEU A 87 14.31 2.85 -9.79
C LEU A 87 14.52 2.33 -8.36
N PHE A 88 15.67 1.76 -8.06
CA PHE A 88 15.96 1.29 -6.72
C PHE A 88 15.90 2.43 -5.69
N ARG A 89 16.45 3.60 -6.00
CA ARG A 89 16.36 4.80 -5.14
C ARG A 89 14.92 5.30 -4.96
N TYR A 90 14.13 5.27 -6.02
CA TYR A 90 12.70 5.61 -5.95
C TYR A 90 11.95 4.66 -4.99
N LEU A 91 12.21 3.36 -5.10
CA LEU A 91 11.61 2.36 -4.20
C LEU A 91 12.10 2.51 -2.75
N GLU A 92 13.39 2.79 -2.53
CA GLU A 92 13.93 3.10 -1.19
C GLU A 92 13.30 4.35 -0.60
N LYS A 93 13.11 5.40 -1.42
CA LYS A 93 12.44 6.64 -0.99
C LYS A 93 11.02 6.35 -0.52
N GLY A 94 10.23 5.61 -1.32
CA GLY A 94 8.87 5.23 -0.95
C GLY A 94 8.83 4.44 0.36
N ALA A 95 9.71 3.45 0.52
CA ALA A 95 9.80 2.66 1.75
C ALA A 95 10.10 3.55 2.98
N ARG A 96 11.05 4.49 2.87
CA ARG A 96 11.37 5.43 3.95
C ARG A 96 10.19 6.35 4.27
N VAL A 97 9.50 6.86 3.27
CA VAL A 97 8.34 7.75 3.44
C VAL A 97 7.19 7.01 4.13
N TYR A 98 6.91 5.78 3.72
CA TYR A 98 5.83 4.98 4.32
C TYR A 98 6.11 4.62 5.78
N MET A 99 7.37 4.32 6.11
CA MET A 99 7.77 4.06 7.48
C MET A 99 7.53 5.24 8.42
N ARG A 100 7.44 6.48 7.93
CA ARG A 100 7.07 7.64 8.77
C ARG A 100 5.68 7.51 9.36
N ILE A 101 4.74 6.86 8.66
CA ILE A 101 3.40 6.55 9.21
C ILE A 101 3.54 5.59 10.39
N THR A 102 4.29 4.51 10.21
CA THR A 102 4.54 3.51 11.26
C THR A 102 5.20 4.13 12.50
N HIS A 103 6.09 5.11 12.30
CA HIS A 103 6.82 5.77 13.39
C HIS A 103 6.06 6.94 14.06
N LEU A 104 4.84 7.25 13.64
CA LEU A 104 4.04 8.28 14.33
C LEU A 104 3.83 7.89 15.80
N PRO A 105 3.86 8.86 16.73
CA PRO A 105 3.67 8.61 18.16
C PRO A 105 2.21 8.40 18.57
N CYS A 106 1.30 8.31 17.61
CA CYS A 106 -0.14 8.20 17.81
C CYS A 106 -0.71 7.03 16.99
N PRO A 107 -1.94 6.54 17.29
CA PRO A 107 -2.63 5.58 16.43
C PRO A 107 -2.90 6.19 15.06
N SER A 108 -2.85 5.35 14.02
CA SER A 108 -3.02 5.75 12.63
C SER A 108 -4.03 4.86 11.91
N VAL A 109 -4.82 5.46 11.02
CA VAL A 109 -5.83 4.73 10.25
C VAL A 109 -5.91 5.26 8.81
N ALA A 110 -5.99 4.35 7.84
CA ALA A 110 -6.30 4.69 6.45
C ALA A 110 -7.78 4.50 6.16
N VAL A 111 -8.42 5.50 5.54
CA VAL A 111 -9.83 5.45 5.13
C VAL A 111 -9.93 5.24 3.62
N ILE A 112 -10.49 4.11 3.21
CA ILE A 112 -10.47 3.61 1.84
C ILE A 112 -11.89 3.63 1.28
N ALA A 113 -12.20 4.66 0.49
CA ALA A 113 -13.50 4.84 -0.18
C ALA A 113 -13.52 4.33 -1.63
N GLY A 114 -12.43 3.79 -2.13
CA GLY A 114 -12.29 3.37 -3.52
C GLY A 114 -11.09 2.45 -3.73
N SER A 115 -10.70 2.20 -4.98
CA SER A 115 -9.64 1.24 -5.28
C SER A 115 -8.32 1.60 -4.60
N ALA A 116 -7.74 0.62 -3.89
CA ALA A 116 -6.43 0.68 -3.26
C ALA A 116 -5.57 -0.45 -3.82
N LEU A 117 -4.69 -0.12 -4.76
CA LEU A 117 -3.95 -1.12 -5.52
C LEU A 117 -2.44 -0.95 -5.36
N GLY A 118 -1.73 -2.08 -5.26
CA GLY A 118 -0.29 -2.11 -5.19
C GLY A 118 0.26 -1.21 -4.09
N GLY A 119 1.19 -0.34 -4.42
CA GLY A 119 1.75 0.63 -3.49
C GLY A 119 0.71 1.47 -2.75
N GLY A 120 -0.51 1.61 -3.29
CA GLY A 120 -1.61 2.27 -2.62
C GLY A 120 -2.17 1.47 -1.44
N LEU A 121 -2.23 0.15 -1.55
CA LEU A 121 -2.55 -0.70 -0.40
C LEU A 121 -1.35 -0.79 0.54
N GLU A 122 -0.13 -0.80 0.00
CA GLU A 122 1.09 -0.86 0.80
C GLU A 122 1.21 0.34 1.75
N ILE A 123 1.03 1.58 1.26
CA ILE A 123 1.04 2.76 2.15
C ILE A 123 -0.09 2.72 3.18
N ALA A 124 -1.29 2.26 2.80
CA ALA A 124 -2.40 2.13 3.74
C ALA A 124 -2.07 1.14 4.86
N MET A 125 -1.40 0.03 4.56
CA MET A 125 -1.02 -1.00 5.54
C MET A 125 0.07 -0.55 6.51
N HIS A 126 0.77 0.56 6.26
CA HIS A 126 1.64 1.19 7.25
C HIS A 126 0.87 1.93 8.35
N CYS A 127 -0.44 2.16 8.16
CA CYS A 127 -1.33 2.55 9.26
C CYS A 127 -1.67 1.34 10.14
N ASP A 128 -2.00 1.60 11.40
CA ASP A 128 -2.40 0.58 12.37
C ASP A 128 -3.73 -0.07 11.97
N GLY A 129 -4.69 0.71 11.47
CA GLY A 129 -6.00 0.24 11.02
C GLY A 129 -6.36 0.65 9.60
N LEU A 130 -7.24 -0.16 8.99
CA LEU A 130 -7.85 0.11 7.69
C LEU A 130 -9.36 0.18 7.84
N ILE A 131 -9.97 1.26 7.36
CA ILE A 131 -11.43 1.41 7.34
C ILE A 131 -11.89 1.51 5.90
N GLY A 132 -12.81 0.63 5.52
CA GLY A 132 -13.39 0.60 4.19
C GLY A 132 -14.84 1.06 4.15
N VAL A 133 -15.37 1.21 2.95
CA VAL A 133 -16.80 1.46 2.70
C VAL A 133 -17.39 0.33 1.86
N GLU A 134 -18.62 -0.05 2.15
CA GLU A 134 -19.38 -0.97 1.30
C GLU A 134 -19.60 -0.36 -0.09
N THR A 135 -19.61 -1.20 -1.11
CA THR A 135 -20.04 -0.75 -2.44
C THR A 135 -21.55 -0.50 -2.42
N PRO A 136 -22.03 0.69 -2.78
CA PRO A 136 -23.46 0.94 -2.87
C PRO A 136 -24.15 -0.03 -3.85
N GLU A 137 -25.39 -0.40 -3.54
CA GLU A 137 -26.16 -1.29 -4.38
C GLU A 137 -26.29 -0.74 -5.82
N GLY A 138 -25.95 -1.56 -6.80
CA GLY A 138 -25.98 -1.20 -8.23
C GLY A 138 -24.73 -0.50 -8.74
N GLU A 139 -23.76 -0.19 -7.86
CA GLU A 139 -22.47 0.35 -8.28
C GLU A 139 -21.44 -0.77 -8.57
N LYS A 140 -20.43 -0.42 -9.37
CA LYS A 140 -19.33 -1.35 -9.66
C LYS A 140 -18.41 -1.47 -8.46
N PRO A 141 -18.12 -2.69 -7.97
CA PRO A 141 -17.16 -2.89 -6.88
C PRO A 141 -15.79 -2.31 -7.23
N TYR A 142 -15.18 -1.64 -6.27
CA TYR A 142 -13.79 -1.21 -6.36
C TYR A 142 -12.83 -2.36 -6.02
N LEU A 143 -11.55 -2.17 -6.28
CA LEU A 143 -10.53 -3.22 -6.15
C LEU A 143 -9.55 -2.90 -5.01
N VAL A 144 -9.22 -3.92 -4.21
CA VAL A 144 -8.21 -3.82 -3.15
C VAL A 144 -7.25 -5.00 -3.25
N GLY A 145 -5.95 -4.75 -3.33
CA GLY A 145 -4.95 -5.82 -3.40
C GLY A 145 -3.66 -5.42 -4.11
N LEU A 146 -2.82 -6.42 -4.36
CA LEU A 146 -1.49 -6.28 -4.93
C LEU A 146 -1.44 -6.90 -6.34
N PRO A 147 -1.65 -6.12 -7.41
CA PRO A 147 -1.76 -6.64 -8.78
C PRO A 147 -0.43 -6.82 -9.52
N GLU A 148 0.72 -6.51 -8.89
CA GLU A 148 2.03 -6.41 -9.52
C GLU A 148 2.43 -7.68 -10.26
N ALA A 149 2.18 -8.87 -9.69
CA ALA A 149 2.51 -10.15 -10.34
C ALA A 149 1.68 -10.40 -11.61
N GLY A 150 0.48 -9.81 -11.69
CA GLY A 150 -0.31 -9.75 -12.91
C GLY A 150 0.39 -9.02 -14.06
N LEU A 151 1.26 -8.08 -13.74
CA LEU A 151 2.12 -7.34 -14.68
C LEU A 151 3.50 -7.98 -14.87
N GLY A 152 3.78 -9.11 -14.22
CA GLY A 152 5.08 -9.77 -14.25
C GLY A 152 6.11 -9.18 -13.27
N LEU A 153 5.66 -8.33 -12.37
CA LEU A 153 6.46 -7.70 -11.32
C LEU A 153 6.18 -8.36 -9.95
N CYS A 154 6.63 -7.74 -8.87
CA CYS A 154 6.24 -8.04 -7.49
C CYS A 154 6.02 -6.73 -6.72
N PRO A 155 5.38 -6.74 -5.53
CA PRO A 155 5.31 -5.58 -4.64
C PRO A 155 6.70 -5.01 -4.33
N GLY A 156 6.77 -3.75 -3.90
CA GLY A 156 8.06 -3.09 -3.66
C GLY A 156 8.15 -2.31 -2.35
N TRP A 157 7.05 -2.23 -1.59
CA TRP A 157 6.97 -1.42 -0.36
C TRP A 157 6.40 -2.17 0.84
N GLY A 158 6.58 -3.48 0.88
CA GLY A 158 6.23 -4.34 2.02
C GLY A 158 4.92 -5.10 1.85
N GLY A 159 4.31 -5.11 0.68
CA GLY A 159 3.03 -5.78 0.43
C GLY A 159 3.07 -7.27 0.75
N THR A 160 4.17 -7.97 0.38
CA THR A 160 4.35 -9.40 0.67
C THR A 160 4.54 -9.69 2.16
N GLN A 161 4.94 -8.68 2.93
CA GLN A 161 5.21 -8.79 4.36
C GLN A 161 3.98 -8.44 5.21
N MET A 162 3.18 -7.46 4.77
CA MET A 162 2.09 -6.92 5.57
C MET A 162 0.74 -7.58 5.28
N LEU A 163 0.46 -7.93 4.03
CA LEU A 163 -0.86 -8.47 3.65
C LEU A 163 -1.16 -9.83 4.32
N PRO A 164 -0.20 -10.79 4.41
CA PRO A 164 -0.43 -12.06 5.11
C PRO A 164 -0.68 -11.93 6.61
N ALA A 165 -0.26 -10.82 7.23
CA ALA A 165 -0.54 -10.55 8.64
C ALA A 165 -1.94 -9.96 8.89
N ARG A 166 -2.67 -9.57 7.82
CA ARG A 166 -4.02 -8.99 7.91
C ARG A 166 -5.13 -9.94 7.53
N VAL A 167 -4.86 -10.84 6.60
CA VAL A 167 -5.84 -11.84 6.11
C VAL A 167 -5.20 -13.23 6.15
N PRO A 168 -5.97 -14.33 5.99
CA PRO A 168 -5.37 -15.67 5.97
C PRO A 168 -4.15 -15.73 5.03
N ALA A 169 -3.02 -16.20 5.54
CA ALA A 169 -1.73 -16.11 4.84
C ALA A 169 -1.76 -16.77 3.45
N GLU A 170 -2.42 -17.93 3.33
CA GLU A 170 -2.57 -18.61 2.05
C GLU A 170 -3.30 -17.73 1.04
N ASP A 171 -4.41 -17.09 1.43
CA ASP A 171 -5.19 -16.22 0.54
C ASP A 171 -4.40 -14.98 0.13
N ALA A 172 -3.69 -14.37 1.08
CA ALA A 172 -2.83 -13.21 0.82
C ALA A 172 -1.72 -13.53 -0.17
N ILE A 173 -0.96 -14.59 0.10
CA ILE A 173 0.17 -15.01 -0.74
C ILE A 173 -0.33 -15.42 -2.13
N ARG A 174 -1.43 -16.20 -2.20
CA ARG A 174 -2.06 -16.62 -3.45
C ARG A 174 -2.50 -15.42 -4.29
N ALA A 175 -3.24 -14.48 -3.69
CA ALA A 175 -3.75 -13.30 -4.39
C ALA A 175 -2.60 -12.43 -4.92
N THR A 176 -1.57 -12.20 -4.10
CA THR A 176 -0.36 -11.43 -4.45
C THR A 176 0.43 -12.11 -5.56
N ALA A 177 0.71 -13.42 -5.44
CA ALA A 177 1.46 -14.19 -6.43
C ALA A 177 0.76 -14.28 -7.78
N LEU A 178 -0.57 -14.29 -7.79
CA LEU A 178 -1.37 -14.26 -9.01
C LEU A 178 -1.65 -12.84 -9.53
N GLY A 179 -1.34 -11.80 -8.76
CA GLY A 179 -1.67 -10.41 -9.07
C GLY A 179 -3.18 -10.19 -9.21
N LYS A 180 -3.98 -10.82 -8.36
CA LYS A 180 -5.45 -10.78 -8.39
C LYS A 180 -6.00 -10.03 -7.19
N PRO A 181 -6.25 -8.71 -7.30
CA PRO A 181 -6.91 -7.95 -6.25
C PRO A 181 -8.35 -8.45 -6.05
N TRP A 182 -8.83 -8.32 -4.82
CA TRP A 182 -10.21 -8.61 -4.47
C TRP A 182 -11.14 -7.47 -4.88
N LYS A 183 -12.38 -7.80 -5.11
CA LYS A 183 -13.46 -6.81 -5.25
C LYS A 183 -14.00 -6.45 -3.88
N SER A 184 -14.46 -5.21 -3.71
CA SER A 184 -15.00 -4.71 -2.45
C SER A 184 -16.24 -5.44 -1.94
N ASP A 185 -16.97 -6.14 -2.81
CA ASP A 185 -18.11 -6.99 -2.47
C ASP A 185 -17.72 -8.45 -2.10
N ALA A 186 -16.42 -8.78 -2.16
CA ALA A 186 -15.87 -10.10 -1.88
C ALA A 186 -14.47 -10.02 -1.22
N LEU A 187 -14.29 -9.07 -0.32
CA LEU A 187 -13.03 -8.93 0.45
C LEU A 187 -12.93 -10.02 1.51
N PRO A 188 -11.70 -10.47 1.85
CA PRO A 188 -11.48 -11.21 3.09
C PRO A 188 -11.99 -10.42 4.30
N SER A 189 -12.63 -11.10 5.24
CA SER A 189 -13.32 -10.48 6.39
C SER A 189 -12.42 -9.59 7.27
N ASP A 190 -11.11 -9.94 7.33
CA ASP A 190 -10.16 -9.30 8.24
C ASP A 190 -9.29 -8.24 7.56
N LEU A 191 -9.51 -7.98 6.24
CA LEU A 191 -8.73 -6.99 5.51
C LEU A 191 -8.95 -5.57 6.02
N PHE A 192 -10.20 -5.23 6.30
CA PHE A 192 -10.56 -3.97 6.96
C PHE A 192 -10.91 -4.21 8.42
N ASP A 193 -10.36 -3.39 9.31
CA ASP A 193 -10.68 -3.42 10.74
C ASP A 193 -12.10 -2.92 11.02
N MET A 194 -12.65 -2.11 10.10
CA MET A 194 -14.03 -1.62 10.12
C MET A 194 -14.53 -1.35 8.71
N VAL A 195 -15.80 -1.64 8.45
CA VAL A 195 -16.49 -1.29 7.20
C VAL A 195 -17.72 -0.47 7.52
N VAL A 196 -17.89 0.65 6.84
CA VAL A 196 -19.10 1.50 6.94
C VAL A 196 -19.95 1.35 5.68
N ASN A 197 -21.25 1.56 5.79
CA ASN A 197 -22.20 1.43 4.68
C ASN A 197 -22.33 2.72 3.84
N ASP A 198 -21.72 3.82 4.26
CA ASP A 198 -21.77 5.11 3.57
C ASP A 198 -20.44 5.85 3.73
N ALA A 199 -19.89 6.39 2.65
CA ALA A 199 -18.62 7.08 2.65
C ALA A 199 -18.60 8.32 3.54
N SER A 200 -19.74 8.97 3.77
CA SER A 200 -19.84 10.10 4.70
C SER A 200 -19.60 9.73 6.17
N LEU A 201 -19.63 8.44 6.50
CA LEU A 201 -19.36 7.93 7.84
C LEU A 201 -17.89 7.61 8.09
N LEU A 202 -17.04 7.60 7.05
CA LEU A 202 -15.63 7.19 7.15
C LEU A 202 -14.85 8.02 8.17
N GLU A 203 -14.97 9.34 8.15
CA GLU A 203 -14.27 10.20 9.09
C GLU A 203 -14.71 9.93 10.55
N LYS A 204 -16.02 9.78 10.77
CA LYS A 204 -16.55 9.45 12.10
C LYS A 204 -16.06 8.07 12.57
N ALA A 205 -16.06 7.08 11.68
CA ALA A 205 -15.55 5.74 11.96
C ALA A 205 -14.06 5.76 12.31
N ALA A 206 -13.24 6.51 11.55
CA ALA A 206 -11.83 6.70 11.84
C ALA A 206 -11.60 7.29 13.24
N ARG A 207 -12.32 8.33 13.61
CA ARG A 207 -12.22 8.95 14.94
C ARG A 207 -12.64 8.00 16.08
N VAL A 208 -13.66 7.16 15.85
CA VAL A 208 -14.07 6.12 16.82
C VAL A 208 -12.95 5.11 16.95
N TRP A 209 -12.44 4.60 15.83
CA TRP A 209 -11.37 3.59 15.81
C TRP A 209 -10.12 4.09 16.54
N LEU A 210 -9.65 5.31 16.25
CA LEU A 210 -8.48 5.91 16.89
C LEU A 210 -8.62 6.01 18.43
N ARG A 211 -9.82 6.32 18.93
CA ARG A 211 -10.09 6.39 20.39
C ARG A 211 -10.10 5.02 21.06
N GLU A 212 -10.56 4.00 20.34
CA GLU A 212 -10.66 2.62 20.85
C GLU A 212 -9.33 1.87 20.78
N HIS A 213 -8.38 2.36 19.96
CA HIS A 213 -7.07 1.75 19.73
C HIS A 213 -5.93 2.71 20.08
N PRO A 214 -5.80 3.16 21.35
CA PRO A 214 -4.75 4.09 21.72
C PRO A 214 -3.37 3.44 21.58
N ARG A 215 -2.43 4.19 21.02
CA ARG A 215 -1.04 3.79 20.90
C ARG A 215 -0.21 4.62 21.89
N HIS A 216 0.61 3.95 22.69
CA HIS A 216 1.45 4.62 23.70
C HIS A 216 2.93 4.65 23.34
N ARG A 217 3.31 4.08 22.18
CA ARG A 217 4.69 4.03 21.67
C ARG A 217 4.70 3.97 20.15
N THR A 218 5.83 4.35 19.55
CA THR A 218 6.10 4.08 18.13
C THR A 218 6.33 2.60 17.91
N TRP A 219 6.03 2.13 16.72
CA TRP A 219 6.38 0.79 16.26
C TRP A 219 7.67 0.85 15.43
N ASP A 220 8.51 -0.19 15.56
CA ASP A 220 9.72 -0.31 14.75
C ASP A 220 9.39 -0.75 13.31
N VAL A 221 8.35 -1.58 13.16
CA VAL A 221 7.83 -2.08 11.88
C VAL A 221 6.30 -2.05 11.90
N PRO A 222 5.63 -1.99 10.72
CA PRO A 222 4.17 -2.12 10.65
C PRO A 222 3.74 -3.55 11.02
N ARG A 223 2.43 -3.79 11.18
CA ARG A 223 1.89 -5.14 11.32
C ARG A 223 2.29 -5.99 10.11
N CYS A 224 3.06 -7.05 10.34
CA CYS A 224 3.70 -7.83 9.28
C CYS A 224 3.93 -9.29 9.69
N LEU A 225 4.66 -10.04 8.86
CA LEU A 225 4.98 -11.44 9.10
C LEU A 225 5.66 -11.72 10.45
N ASP A 226 6.39 -10.74 10.98
CA ASP A 226 7.08 -10.86 12.28
C ASP A 226 6.09 -11.08 13.43
N ASP A 227 4.82 -10.69 13.26
CA ASP A 227 3.73 -10.89 14.23
C ASP A 227 3.08 -12.28 14.11
N MET A 228 3.49 -13.12 13.15
CA MET A 228 2.85 -14.39 12.83
C MET A 228 3.65 -15.59 13.33
N SER A 229 2.96 -16.71 13.51
CA SER A 229 3.65 -17.98 13.72
C SER A 229 4.32 -18.46 12.42
N GLY A 230 5.62 -18.79 12.49
CA GLY A 230 6.36 -19.37 11.37
C GLY A 230 5.74 -20.66 10.83
N ASP A 231 5.10 -21.46 11.68
CA ASP A 231 4.41 -22.70 11.25
C ASP A 231 3.22 -22.39 10.32
N VAL A 232 2.45 -21.33 10.61
CA VAL A 232 1.31 -20.92 9.76
C VAL A 232 1.80 -20.52 8.37
N LEU A 233 2.87 -19.74 8.31
CA LEU A 233 3.46 -19.29 7.04
C LEU A 233 4.08 -20.47 6.26
N THR A 234 4.76 -21.37 6.94
CA THR A 234 5.33 -22.58 6.32
C THR A 234 4.24 -23.45 5.70
N VAL A 235 3.16 -23.71 6.44
CA VAL A 235 2.02 -24.48 5.92
C VAL A 235 1.40 -23.80 4.70
N ALA A 236 1.20 -22.47 4.75
CA ALA A 236 0.65 -21.74 3.63
C ALA A 236 1.56 -21.82 2.37
N LEU A 237 2.86 -21.67 2.55
CA LEU A 237 3.83 -21.78 1.45
C LEU A 237 3.88 -23.18 0.85
N ASP A 238 3.89 -24.23 1.69
CA ASP A 238 3.92 -25.62 1.26
C ASP A 238 2.66 -26.00 0.45
N GLN A 239 1.49 -25.50 0.87
CA GLN A 239 0.23 -25.70 0.15
C GLN A 239 0.26 -25.01 -1.23
N LEU A 240 0.84 -23.83 -1.31
CA LEU A 240 0.88 -23.03 -2.54
C LEU A 240 1.92 -23.50 -3.55
N GLU A 241 3.01 -24.13 -3.11
CA GLU A 241 4.16 -24.48 -3.96
C GLU A 241 3.80 -25.45 -5.10
N GLY A 242 2.76 -26.28 -4.93
CA GLY A 242 2.25 -27.19 -5.96
C GLY A 242 1.09 -26.66 -6.79
N GLU A 243 0.46 -25.55 -6.38
CA GLU A 243 -0.77 -25.03 -6.96
C GLU A 243 -0.56 -23.76 -7.81
N LEU A 244 0.46 -22.96 -7.49
CA LEU A 244 0.75 -21.74 -8.22
C LEU A 244 1.48 -22.02 -9.53
N PRO A 245 1.24 -21.21 -10.59
CA PRO A 245 1.97 -21.34 -11.85
C PRO A 245 3.45 -21.00 -11.65
N ASP A 246 4.32 -21.77 -12.31
CA ASP A 246 5.77 -21.53 -12.27
C ASP A 246 6.16 -20.34 -13.16
N THR A 247 6.00 -19.13 -12.64
CA THR A 247 6.43 -17.89 -13.30
C THR A 247 7.47 -17.15 -12.45
N GLU A 248 8.27 -16.27 -13.09
CA GLU A 248 9.28 -15.49 -12.39
C GLU A 248 8.66 -14.59 -11.29
N SER A 249 7.52 -13.96 -11.57
CA SER A 249 6.82 -13.11 -10.59
C SER A 249 6.26 -13.91 -9.40
N VAL A 250 5.73 -15.11 -9.63
CA VAL A 250 5.29 -16.00 -8.55
C VAL A 250 6.47 -16.41 -7.67
N ARG A 251 7.57 -16.88 -8.27
CA ARG A 251 8.77 -17.23 -7.51
C ARG A 251 9.31 -16.05 -6.70
N ALA A 252 9.30 -14.84 -7.27
CA ALA A 252 9.74 -13.64 -6.56
C ALA A 252 8.86 -13.32 -5.34
N VAL A 253 7.52 -13.39 -5.48
CA VAL A 253 6.62 -13.18 -4.33
C VAL A 253 6.89 -14.21 -3.22
N LEU A 254 7.03 -15.50 -3.57
CA LEU A 254 7.35 -16.54 -2.58
C LEU A 254 8.73 -16.33 -1.94
N GLU A 255 9.73 -15.88 -2.73
CA GLU A 255 11.07 -15.54 -2.21
C GLU A 255 11.00 -14.37 -1.21
N CYS A 256 10.24 -13.30 -1.51
CA CYS A 256 10.05 -12.17 -0.59
C CYS A 256 9.43 -12.62 0.74
N VAL A 257 8.39 -13.46 0.70
CA VAL A 257 7.77 -14.01 1.92
C VAL A 257 8.79 -14.84 2.71
N ARG A 258 9.53 -15.74 2.06
CA ARG A 258 10.57 -16.56 2.72
C ARG A 258 11.68 -15.69 3.32
N SER A 259 12.11 -14.64 2.63
CA SER A 259 13.13 -13.71 3.13
C SER A 259 12.67 -12.99 4.39
N GLY A 260 11.40 -12.52 4.43
CA GLY A 260 10.83 -11.90 5.62
C GLY A 260 10.67 -12.88 6.78
N MET A 261 10.21 -14.11 6.50
CA MET A 261 10.12 -15.15 7.53
C MET A 261 11.47 -15.50 8.17
N ALA A 262 12.55 -15.48 7.38
CA ALA A 262 13.89 -15.85 7.86
C ALA A 262 14.59 -14.72 8.62
N ASP A 263 14.49 -13.49 8.10
CA ASP A 263 15.36 -12.39 8.50
C ASP A 263 14.59 -11.06 8.78
N GLY A 264 13.26 -11.16 8.90
CA GLY A 264 12.37 -10.06 9.30
C GLY A 264 11.99 -9.09 8.19
N PHE A 265 11.11 -8.14 8.55
CA PHE A 265 10.47 -7.17 7.65
C PHE A 265 11.44 -6.41 6.75
N ALA A 266 12.57 -5.94 7.29
CA ALA A 266 13.55 -5.15 6.53
C ALA A 266 14.16 -5.95 5.37
N THR A 267 14.52 -7.23 5.62
CA THR A 267 15.10 -8.12 4.59
C THR A 267 14.05 -8.50 3.54
N GLY A 268 12.82 -8.80 3.98
CA GLY A 268 11.71 -9.10 3.07
C GLY A 268 11.42 -7.96 2.11
N THR A 269 11.33 -6.72 2.62
CA THR A 269 11.07 -5.52 1.80
C THR A 269 12.26 -5.13 0.91
N GLU A 270 13.50 -5.37 1.34
CA GLU A 270 14.67 -5.22 0.47
C GLU A 270 14.65 -6.23 -0.70
N SER A 271 14.25 -7.48 -0.41
CA SER A 271 14.07 -8.50 -1.44
C SER A 271 13.01 -8.11 -2.46
N GLU A 272 11.88 -7.53 -2.04
CA GLU A 272 10.87 -6.98 -2.95
C GLU A 272 11.49 -5.96 -3.93
N ARG A 273 12.17 -4.94 -3.41
CA ARG A 273 12.77 -3.89 -4.24
C ARG A 273 13.76 -4.44 -5.25
N ARG A 274 14.66 -5.32 -4.80
CA ARG A 274 15.66 -5.95 -5.66
C ARG A 274 15.03 -6.82 -6.75
N LEU A 275 14.04 -7.62 -6.38
CA LEU A 275 13.36 -8.51 -7.32
C LEU A 275 12.47 -7.73 -8.30
N LEU A 276 11.81 -6.65 -7.89
CA LEU A 276 11.05 -5.77 -8.78
C LEU A 276 11.97 -5.18 -9.87
N VAL A 277 13.13 -4.62 -9.48
CA VAL A 277 14.12 -4.08 -10.42
C VAL A 277 14.59 -5.16 -11.40
N THR A 278 14.78 -6.39 -10.96
CA THR A 278 15.18 -7.50 -11.83
C THR A 278 14.05 -7.93 -12.76
N LEU A 279 12.84 -8.11 -12.22
CA LEU A 279 11.69 -8.64 -12.96
C LEU A 279 11.25 -7.76 -14.13
N ARG A 280 11.37 -6.42 -14.01
CA ARG A 280 10.97 -5.51 -15.09
C ARG A 280 11.69 -5.77 -16.42
N HIS A 281 12.89 -6.39 -16.38
CA HIS A 281 13.66 -6.76 -17.55
C HIS A 281 13.24 -8.09 -18.15
N SER A 282 12.42 -8.87 -17.45
CA SER A 282 11.95 -10.16 -17.96
C SER A 282 11.06 -9.99 -19.19
N GLU A 283 11.11 -10.95 -20.12
CA GLU A 283 10.25 -10.91 -21.30
C GLU A 283 8.76 -10.90 -20.96
N PRO A 284 8.27 -11.69 -19.95
CA PRO A 284 6.89 -11.63 -19.53
C PRO A 284 6.45 -10.27 -19.00
N ALA A 285 7.28 -9.59 -18.18
CA ALA A 285 6.98 -8.28 -17.65
C ALA A 285 6.88 -7.22 -18.76
N ARG A 286 7.87 -7.18 -19.66
CA ARG A 286 7.87 -6.24 -20.80
C ARG A 286 6.61 -6.37 -21.64
N LYS A 287 6.24 -7.60 -22.04
CA LYS A 287 5.02 -7.84 -22.83
C LYS A 287 3.74 -7.39 -22.10
N LYS A 288 3.66 -7.62 -20.79
CA LYS A 288 2.51 -7.22 -20.00
C LYS A 288 2.42 -5.72 -19.81
N LEU A 289 3.56 -5.04 -19.59
CA LEU A 289 3.62 -3.58 -19.49
C LEU A 289 3.27 -2.91 -20.83
N GLU A 290 3.82 -3.39 -21.96
CA GLU A 290 3.44 -2.93 -23.30
C GLU A 290 1.93 -3.07 -23.54
N ALA A 291 1.34 -4.23 -23.18
CA ALA A 291 -0.09 -4.47 -23.31
C ALA A 291 -0.93 -3.58 -22.37
N PHE A 292 -0.40 -3.22 -21.20
CA PHE A 292 -1.04 -2.30 -20.27
C PHE A 292 -1.09 -0.87 -20.86
N PHE A 293 0.02 -0.36 -21.36
CA PHE A 293 0.09 0.96 -21.97
C PHE A 293 -0.75 1.08 -23.25
N ALA A 294 -0.76 0.04 -24.08
CA ALA A 294 -1.59 -0.01 -25.30
C ALA A 294 -3.11 0.07 -25.03
N ARG A 295 -3.58 -0.20 -23.80
CA ARG A 295 -5.00 -0.08 -23.42
C ARG A 295 -5.37 1.30 -22.90
N GLN A 296 -4.38 2.13 -22.57
CA GLN A 296 -4.59 3.48 -22.03
C GLN A 296 -4.52 4.57 -23.11
N GLY A 297 -3.94 4.29 -24.28
CA GLY A 297 -3.90 5.15 -25.46
C GLY A 297 -5.03 4.81 -26.42
#